data_edf524811d572191ff7b269ac4f9c52a
#
_entry.id   edf524811d572191ff7b269ac4f9c52a
#
_cell.length_a   1.000
_cell.length_b   1.000
_cell.length_c   1.000
_cell.angle_alpha   90.00
_cell.angle_beta   90.00
_cell.angle_gamma   90.00
#
_symmetry.space_group_name_H-M   'P 1'
#
loop_
_entity.id
_entity.type
_entity.pdbx_description
1 polymer ?
#
loop_
_entity_poly.entity_id
_entity_poly.type
_entity_poly.pdbx_seq_one_letter_code
_entity_poly.pdbx_strand_id
1 'polypeptide(L)'
;MSNTSAHALLKDIWGDRKFPVDPVWIANELGLDVVETTLDDDVSGALLKEPEQDPVIILNRNDSNVRKRFTCAHELGHYVKRTENGQPLE
;
A
#
# COMPACT_ATOMS: atom_id res chain seq x y z
N MET A 1 2.80 10.28 21.73
CA MET A 1 3.27 9.24 20.84
C MET A 1 2.12 8.57 20.14
N SER A 2 2.21 8.49 18.91
CA SER A 2 1.16 7.81 18.19
C SER A 2 1.29 6.32 18.38
N ASN A 3 0.25 5.72 18.82
CA ASN A 3 0.17 4.28 18.81
C ASN A 3 -0.45 3.77 17.55
N THR A 4 -0.76 4.69 16.65
CA THR A 4 -1.34 4.29 15.40
C THR A 4 -0.25 3.67 14.56
N SER A 5 -0.33 2.39 14.39
CA SER A 5 0.56 1.67 13.50
C SER A 5 -0.17 1.47 12.18
N ALA A 6 0.56 1.04 11.16
CA ALA A 6 -0.08 0.69 9.91
C ALA A 6 -1.17 -0.34 10.13
N HIS A 7 -0.92 -1.31 11.01
CA HIS A 7 -1.89 -2.34 11.31
C HIS A 7 -3.17 -1.76 11.93
N ALA A 8 -3.02 -0.87 12.91
CA ALA A 8 -4.16 -0.28 13.58
C ALA A 8 -5.00 0.56 12.62
N LEU A 9 -4.33 1.35 11.78
CA LEU A 9 -5.03 2.17 10.80
C LEU A 9 -5.77 1.33 9.78
N LEU A 10 -5.14 0.28 9.30
CA LEU A 10 -5.78 -0.63 8.36
C LEU A 10 -7.01 -1.28 8.96
N LYS A 11 -6.91 -1.63 10.23
CA LYS A 11 -8.04 -2.24 10.92
C LYS A 11 -9.21 -1.25 11.03
N ASP A 12 -8.92 0.01 11.34
CA ASP A 12 -9.95 1.03 11.43
C ASP A 12 -10.65 1.24 10.10
N ILE A 13 -9.89 1.29 9.02
CA ILE A 13 -10.45 1.51 7.69
C ILE A 13 -11.25 0.28 7.23
N TRP A 14 -10.71 -0.91 7.48
CA TRP A 14 -11.39 -2.13 7.07
C TRP A 14 -12.66 -2.35 7.89
N GLY A 15 -12.64 -1.92 9.16
CA GLY A 15 -13.79 -2.04 10.03
C GLY A 15 -14.09 -3.49 10.35
N ASP A 16 -15.35 -3.84 10.26
CA ASP A 16 -15.82 -5.18 10.62
C ASP A 16 -15.82 -6.14 9.43
N ARG A 17 -15.17 -5.77 8.35
CA ARG A 17 -15.15 -6.64 7.18
C ARG A 17 -14.43 -7.94 7.49
N LYS A 18 -14.89 -9.00 6.86
CA LYS A 18 -14.31 -10.30 7.09
C LYS A 18 -13.03 -10.47 6.27
N PHE A 19 -12.17 -11.34 6.75
CA PHE A 19 -10.98 -11.70 6.01
C PHE A 19 -11.36 -12.50 4.76
N PRO A 20 -10.51 -12.46 3.72
CA PRO A 20 -9.22 -11.78 3.72
C PRO A 20 -9.35 -10.28 3.47
N VAL A 21 -8.45 -9.54 4.09
CA VAL A 21 -8.37 -8.10 3.89
C VAL A 21 -7.91 -7.84 2.46
N ASP A 22 -8.53 -6.84 1.82
CA ASP A 22 -8.15 -6.45 0.47
C ASP A 22 -7.30 -5.18 0.55
N PRO A 23 -5.98 -5.29 0.43
CA PRO A 23 -5.12 -4.11 0.55
C PRO A 23 -5.34 -3.10 -0.57
N VAL A 24 -5.80 -3.54 -1.75
CA VAL A 24 -6.08 -2.61 -2.83
C VAL A 24 -7.24 -1.70 -2.44
N TRP A 25 -8.28 -2.27 -1.86
CA TRP A 25 -9.42 -1.48 -1.39
C TRP A 25 -8.97 -0.44 -0.36
N ILE A 26 -8.14 -0.88 0.59
CA ILE A 26 -7.67 0.02 1.64
C ILE A 26 -6.81 1.13 1.05
N ALA A 27 -5.93 0.79 0.12
CA ALA A 27 -5.09 1.78 -0.54
C ALA A 27 -5.94 2.84 -1.23
N ASN A 28 -6.96 2.42 -1.96
CA ASN A 28 -7.85 3.35 -2.65
C ASN A 28 -8.57 4.25 -1.66
N GLU A 29 -8.98 3.72 -0.52
CA GLU A 29 -9.65 4.52 0.51
C GLU A 29 -8.73 5.57 1.10
N LEU A 30 -7.43 5.29 1.11
CA LEU A 30 -6.43 6.24 1.62
C LEU A 30 -5.94 7.21 0.55
N GLY A 31 -6.45 7.11 -0.66
CA GLY A 31 -6.09 8.03 -1.73
C GLY A 31 -4.91 7.58 -2.57
N LEU A 32 -4.51 6.32 -2.45
CA LEU A 32 -3.45 5.79 -3.31
C LEU A 32 -4.04 5.06 -4.51
N ASP A 33 -3.39 5.21 -5.64
CA ASP A 33 -3.70 4.37 -6.79
C ASP A 33 -2.87 3.10 -6.72
N VAL A 34 -3.40 2.02 -7.26
CA VAL A 34 -2.67 0.75 -7.35
C VAL A 34 -2.70 0.32 -8.80
N VAL A 35 -1.52 0.14 -9.38
CA VAL A 35 -1.40 -0.25 -10.78
C VAL A 35 -0.49 -1.46 -10.91
N GLU A 36 -0.68 -2.22 -11.97
CA GLU A 36 0.17 -3.36 -12.27
C GLU A 36 0.92 -3.10 -13.56
N THR A 37 2.19 -3.45 -13.56
CA THR A 37 3.01 -3.33 -14.75
C THR A 37 4.08 -4.42 -14.72
N THR A 38 4.70 -4.66 -15.86
CA THR A 38 5.79 -5.63 -15.91
C THR A 38 7.04 -5.00 -15.30
N LEU A 39 7.57 -5.65 -14.28
CA LEU A 39 8.81 -5.25 -13.63
C LEU A 39 9.83 -6.37 -13.77
N ASP A 40 11.07 -6.08 -13.40
CA ASP A 40 12.10 -7.10 -13.38
C ASP A 40 11.67 -8.25 -12.46
N ASP A 41 12.15 -9.45 -12.75
CA ASP A 41 11.71 -10.64 -12.02
C ASP A 41 11.98 -10.55 -10.53
N ASP A 42 12.99 -9.82 -10.12
CA ASP A 42 13.34 -9.70 -8.70
C ASP A 42 12.67 -8.50 -8.02
N VAL A 43 11.78 -7.79 -8.72
CA VAL A 43 11.09 -6.64 -8.16
C VAL A 43 9.60 -6.94 -8.07
N SER A 44 9.06 -6.94 -6.87
CA SER A 44 7.64 -7.22 -6.68
C SER A 44 6.79 -5.97 -6.73
N GLY A 45 7.32 -4.81 -6.33
CA GLY A 45 6.54 -3.59 -6.39
C GLY A 45 7.31 -2.41 -5.86
N ALA A 46 6.65 -1.26 -5.86
CA ALA A 46 7.24 -0.01 -5.40
C ALA A 46 6.14 0.97 -4.99
N LEU A 47 6.52 1.94 -4.18
CA LEU A 47 5.65 3.05 -3.80
C LEU A 47 6.25 4.31 -4.39
N LEU A 48 5.48 5.01 -5.21
CA LEU A 48 5.93 6.23 -5.87
C LEU A 48 5.07 7.42 -5.44
N LYS A 49 5.72 8.55 -5.27
CA LYS A 49 5.03 9.80 -5.02
C LYS A 49 5.71 10.90 -5.80
N GLU A 50 4.99 11.50 -6.73
CA GLU A 50 5.49 12.62 -7.51
C GLU A 50 4.82 13.90 -7.07
N PRO A 51 5.45 15.06 -7.29
CA PRO A 51 4.84 16.32 -6.88
C PRO A 51 3.47 16.52 -7.49
N GLU A 52 2.54 16.95 -6.67
CA GLU A 52 1.19 17.27 -7.09
C GLU A 52 0.41 16.08 -7.67
N GLN A 53 0.84 14.87 -7.34
CA GLN A 53 0.15 13.67 -7.76
C GLN A 53 -0.12 12.78 -6.56
N ASP A 54 -1.16 11.98 -6.65
CA ASP A 54 -1.45 11.01 -5.61
C ASP A 54 -0.37 9.94 -5.58
N PRO A 55 -0.07 9.40 -4.42
CA PRO A 55 0.88 8.29 -4.34
C PRO A 55 0.34 7.07 -5.07
N VAL A 56 1.25 6.28 -5.62
CA VAL A 56 0.90 5.12 -6.43
C VAL A 56 1.68 3.92 -5.92
N ILE A 57 0.97 2.81 -5.73
CA ILE A 57 1.61 1.52 -5.47
C ILE A 57 1.67 0.78 -6.81
N ILE A 58 2.87 0.38 -7.21
CA ILE A 58 3.09 -0.36 -8.43
C ILE A 58 3.36 -1.80 -8.07
N LEU A 59 2.67 -2.72 -8.70
CA LEU A 59 2.83 -4.15 -8.47
C LEU A 59 3.34 -4.83 -9.74
N ASN A 60 4.16 -5.86 -9.56
CA ASN A 60 4.64 -6.63 -10.71
C ASN A 60 3.50 -7.50 -11.22
N ARG A 61 3.11 -7.24 -12.46
CA ARG A 61 2.01 -7.97 -13.10
C ARG A 61 2.26 -9.47 -13.13
N ASN A 62 3.51 -9.89 -13.22
CA ASN A 62 3.87 -11.29 -13.36
C ASN A 62 3.90 -12.06 -12.05
N ASP A 63 3.75 -11.40 -10.93
CA ASP A 63 3.68 -12.09 -9.65
C ASP A 63 2.33 -12.77 -9.48
N SER A 64 2.30 -13.78 -8.60
CA SER A 64 1.03 -14.44 -8.27
C SER A 64 0.10 -13.46 -7.56
N ASN A 65 -1.19 -13.78 -7.54
CA ASN A 65 -2.16 -12.95 -6.86
C ASN A 65 -1.86 -12.83 -5.37
N VAL A 66 -1.40 -13.92 -4.76
CA VAL A 66 -1.03 -13.91 -3.35
C VAL A 66 0.14 -12.96 -3.13
N ARG A 67 1.15 -13.03 -4.00
CA ARG A 67 2.33 -12.18 -3.88
C ARG A 67 1.98 -10.72 -4.10
N LYS A 68 1.13 -10.44 -5.09
CA LYS A 68 0.71 -9.07 -5.35
C LYS A 68 -0.03 -8.48 -4.15
N ARG A 69 -0.88 -9.27 -3.52
CA ARG A 69 -1.61 -8.82 -2.34
C ARG A 69 -0.65 -8.53 -1.19
N PHE A 70 0.31 -9.42 -0.98
CA PHE A 70 1.32 -9.20 0.06
C PHE A 70 2.12 -7.93 -0.20
N THR A 71 2.55 -7.75 -1.45
CA THR A 71 3.34 -6.58 -1.82
C THR A 71 2.54 -5.29 -1.64
N CYS A 72 1.29 -5.29 -2.04
CA CYS A 72 0.43 -4.12 -1.87
C CYS A 72 0.31 -3.76 -0.39
N ALA A 73 0.07 -4.75 0.47
CA ALA A 73 -0.04 -4.50 1.90
C ALA A 73 1.26 -3.95 2.47
N HIS A 74 2.38 -4.48 2.00
CA HIS A 74 3.70 -4.05 2.47
C HIS A 74 3.96 -2.58 2.11
N GLU A 75 3.70 -2.21 0.86
CA GLU A 75 3.91 -0.83 0.42
C GLU A 75 2.93 0.12 1.11
N LEU A 76 1.70 -0.32 1.28
CA LEU A 76 0.71 0.46 1.99
C LEU A 76 1.15 0.73 3.42
N GLY A 77 1.74 -0.27 4.08
CA GLY A 77 2.28 -0.10 5.42
C GLY A 77 3.37 0.96 5.47
N HIS A 78 4.24 0.96 4.48
CA HIS A 78 5.28 1.99 4.38
C HIS A 78 4.67 3.39 4.24
N TYR A 79 3.66 3.51 3.39
CA TYR A 79 3.00 4.80 3.20
C TYR A 79 2.40 5.32 4.50
N VAL A 80 1.68 4.47 5.21
CA VAL A 80 1.02 4.86 6.45
C VAL A 80 2.06 5.26 7.49
N LYS A 81 3.12 4.49 7.61
CA LYS A 81 4.16 4.77 8.60
C LYS A 81 4.85 6.09 8.33
N ARG A 82 5.18 6.37 7.07
CA ARG A 82 5.81 7.63 6.72
C ARG A 82 4.89 8.81 6.97
N THR A 83 3.63 8.65 6.65
CA THR A 83 2.65 9.71 6.85
C THR A 83 2.49 10.02 8.33
N GLU A 84 2.44 8.98 9.17
CA GLU A 84 2.35 9.17 10.62
C GLU A 84 3.55 9.93 11.15
N ASN A 85 4.72 9.66 10.61
CA ASN A 85 5.95 10.25 11.10
C ASN A 85 6.27 11.59 10.44
N GLY A 86 5.44 12.03 9.52
CA GLY A 86 5.68 13.28 8.81
C GLY A 86 6.84 13.20 7.84
N GLN A 87 7.25 12.01 7.43
CA GLN A 87 8.36 11.85 6.51
C GLN A 87 7.91 12.01 5.06
N PRO A 88 8.77 12.57 4.21
CA PRO A 88 8.42 12.65 2.78
C PRO A 88 8.43 11.26 2.15
N LEU A 89 7.68 11.13 1.07
CA LEU A 89 7.51 9.85 0.39
C LEU A 89 8.51 9.63 -0.74
N GLU A 90 9.53 10.41 -0.83
CA GLU A 90 10.48 10.25 -1.93
C GLU A 90 11.44 9.16 -1.72
#